data_d748f1785ce098ce3da142f74e365dd3
#
_entry.id   d748f1785ce098ce3da142f74e365dd3
#
_cell.length_a   1.000
_cell.length_b   1.000
_cell.length_c   1.000
_cell.angle_alpha   90.00
_cell.angle_beta   90.00
_cell.angle_gamma   90.00
#
_symmetry.space_group_name_H-M   'P 1'
#
loop_
_entity.id
_entity.type
_entity.pdbx_description
1 polymer ?
#
loop_
_entity_poly.entity_id
_entity_poly.type
_entity_poly.pdbx_seq_one_letter_code
_entity_poly.pdbx_strand_id
1 'polypeptide(L)'
;MEPLVSVVIPVYKTEKYVVKSVNSILTQSYKNTEIIIVDDGSPDSCPKICDDLQKSDNRIIVIHKENGGLSSARNTGIDAANGKYVFFLDSDDTLYADAVSDMVKIAEEENSDAVIPDSYYKVFETDDRTVKAYHFTEKDFSCDPKVFALNVLIGKGRASRSTAVLYSMKCIKENNLRFPLGKISEDFFFNLDFLAVAGKISVYKKPSLYNLKREGSLSASYHKGFFDTILEMDEKVKEFTTKIDNKKYKEYIGNKRHSLLVKNTLVYAMSIMKSEQEPYGERVALCISIFENSRVKEAVSEMSEAPFFPGRAKTAFIKLLFGMVKKNMYRLACFTAYIAFKLAGV
;
A
#
# COMPACT_ATOMS: atom_id res chain seq x y z
N MET A 1 -29.91 -9.57 -9.45
CA MET A 1 -29.45 -8.22 -9.84
C MET A 1 -27.96 -8.13 -9.53
N GLU A 2 -27.18 -7.54 -10.42
CA GLU A 2 -25.77 -7.27 -10.15
C GLU A 2 -25.65 -6.32 -8.95
N PRO A 3 -24.77 -6.57 -7.97
CA PRO A 3 -24.61 -5.69 -6.81
C PRO A 3 -24.01 -4.34 -7.21
N LEU A 4 -24.42 -3.26 -6.55
CA LEU A 4 -23.79 -1.95 -6.74
C LEU A 4 -22.36 -1.95 -6.21
N VAL A 5 -21.43 -1.38 -6.96
CA VAL A 5 -20.02 -1.16 -6.55
C VAL A 5 -19.74 0.32 -6.46
N SER A 6 -19.33 0.79 -5.30
CA SER A 6 -18.86 2.17 -5.10
C SER A 6 -17.38 2.24 -5.43
N VAL A 7 -16.98 3.07 -6.37
CA VAL A 7 -15.57 3.34 -6.68
C VAL A 7 -15.18 4.70 -6.10
N VAL A 8 -14.34 4.71 -5.09
CA VAL A 8 -13.88 5.92 -4.40
C VAL A 8 -12.56 6.39 -4.99
N ILE A 9 -12.54 7.64 -5.47
CA ILE A 9 -11.37 8.29 -6.09
C ILE A 9 -11.00 9.53 -5.28
N PRO A 10 -9.98 9.47 -4.41
CA PRO A 10 -9.44 10.66 -3.76
C PRO A 10 -8.65 11.49 -4.77
N VAL A 11 -8.91 12.81 -4.81
CA VAL A 11 -8.29 13.75 -5.76
C VAL A 11 -7.59 14.86 -5.01
N TYR A 12 -6.29 15.06 -5.29
CA TYR A 12 -5.50 16.19 -4.83
C TYR A 12 -4.31 16.43 -5.77
N LYS A 13 -4.29 17.57 -6.48
CA LYS A 13 -3.22 17.96 -7.43
C LYS A 13 -2.95 16.91 -8.52
N THR A 14 -4.02 16.40 -9.13
CA THR A 14 -3.94 15.37 -10.17
C THR A 14 -4.69 15.77 -11.46
N GLU A 15 -4.77 17.07 -11.76
CA GLU A 15 -5.51 17.62 -12.92
C GLU A 15 -5.16 16.95 -14.26
N LYS A 16 -3.89 16.50 -14.42
CA LYS A 16 -3.41 15.82 -15.63
C LYS A 16 -3.92 14.38 -15.78
N TYR A 17 -4.37 13.74 -14.69
CA TYR A 17 -4.58 12.30 -14.63
C TYR A 17 -6.01 11.90 -14.33
N VAL A 18 -6.74 12.69 -13.55
CA VAL A 18 -8.07 12.35 -13.00
C VAL A 18 -9.07 11.96 -14.07
N VAL A 19 -9.09 12.64 -15.21
CA VAL A 19 -9.99 12.31 -16.35
C VAL A 19 -9.72 10.90 -16.86
N LYS A 20 -8.44 10.52 -17.02
CA LYS A 20 -8.06 9.19 -17.50
C LYS A 20 -8.41 8.11 -16.47
N SER A 21 -8.23 8.41 -15.18
CA SER A 21 -8.59 7.51 -14.08
C SER A 21 -10.09 7.23 -14.10
N VAL A 22 -10.95 8.27 -14.10
CA VAL A 22 -12.40 8.14 -14.12
C VAL A 22 -12.88 7.40 -15.38
N ASN A 23 -12.35 7.74 -16.56
CA ASN A 23 -12.71 7.07 -17.81
C ASN A 23 -12.39 5.57 -17.78
N SER A 24 -11.34 5.15 -17.07
CA SER A 24 -11.00 3.74 -16.94
C SER A 24 -12.06 2.94 -16.18
N ILE A 25 -12.89 3.60 -15.35
CA ILE A 25 -14.03 2.99 -14.66
C ILE A 25 -15.28 3.04 -15.55
N LEU A 26 -15.55 4.18 -16.18
CA LEU A 26 -16.72 4.34 -17.05
C LEU A 26 -16.73 3.34 -18.21
N THR A 27 -15.54 2.94 -18.68
CA THR A 27 -15.33 1.96 -19.77
C THR A 27 -15.33 0.51 -19.33
N GLN A 28 -15.34 0.19 -18.01
CA GLN A 28 -15.46 -1.19 -17.52
C GLN A 28 -16.73 -1.86 -18.08
N SER A 29 -16.66 -3.19 -18.26
CA SER A 29 -17.82 -3.99 -18.65
C SER A 29 -18.91 -3.98 -17.58
N TYR A 30 -18.54 -3.92 -16.30
CA TYR A 30 -19.47 -3.82 -15.18
C TYR A 30 -20.09 -2.43 -15.10
N LYS A 31 -21.43 -2.34 -15.27
CA LYS A 31 -22.11 -1.04 -15.38
C LYS A 31 -22.78 -0.57 -14.08
N ASN A 32 -23.10 -1.47 -13.15
CA ASN A 32 -23.75 -1.11 -11.89
C ASN A 32 -22.75 -0.54 -10.87
N THR A 33 -22.22 0.63 -11.20
CA THR A 33 -21.22 1.35 -10.39
C THR A 33 -21.71 2.75 -10.04
N GLU A 34 -21.35 3.24 -8.85
CA GLU A 34 -21.31 4.66 -8.51
C GLU A 34 -19.84 5.09 -8.35
N ILE A 35 -19.49 6.27 -8.83
CA ILE A 35 -18.12 6.79 -8.83
C ILE A 35 -18.10 8.01 -7.93
N ILE A 36 -17.46 7.86 -6.75
CA ILE A 36 -17.41 8.91 -5.73
C ILE A 36 -16.04 9.58 -5.83
N ILE A 37 -16.00 10.74 -6.45
CA ILE A 37 -14.80 11.58 -6.54
C ILE A 37 -14.76 12.48 -5.31
N VAL A 38 -13.71 12.37 -4.51
CA VAL A 38 -13.53 13.24 -3.34
C VAL A 38 -12.36 14.18 -3.61
N ASP A 39 -12.67 15.42 -3.96
CA ASP A 39 -11.68 16.49 -4.10
C ASP A 39 -11.30 17.02 -2.72
N ASP A 40 -10.09 16.71 -2.31
CA ASP A 40 -9.55 17.03 -0.97
C ASP A 40 -8.91 18.44 -0.95
N GLY A 41 -9.66 19.44 -1.45
CA GLY A 41 -9.22 20.83 -1.46
C GLY A 41 -8.06 21.09 -2.42
N SER A 42 -8.14 20.57 -3.64
CA SER A 42 -7.11 20.76 -4.65
C SER A 42 -6.95 22.22 -5.04
N PRO A 43 -5.72 22.77 -5.05
CA PRO A 43 -5.47 24.17 -5.44
C PRO A 43 -5.31 24.37 -6.96
N ASP A 44 -5.30 23.29 -7.75
CA ASP A 44 -5.17 23.26 -9.20
C ASP A 44 -6.58 23.23 -9.89
N SER A 45 -6.65 22.81 -11.14
CA SER A 45 -7.90 22.73 -11.89
C SER A 45 -8.79 21.55 -11.54
N CYS A 46 -8.38 20.67 -10.61
CA CYS A 46 -9.14 19.49 -10.22
C CYS A 46 -10.62 19.77 -9.84
N PRO A 47 -10.96 20.81 -9.02
CA PRO A 47 -12.34 21.06 -8.66
C PRO A 47 -13.25 21.21 -9.88
N LYS A 48 -12.83 22.05 -10.83
CA LYS A 48 -13.59 22.27 -12.08
C LYS A 48 -13.67 20.99 -12.93
N ILE A 49 -12.58 20.25 -13.05
CA ILE A 49 -12.56 19.01 -13.82
C ILE A 49 -13.51 17.99 -13.22
N CYS A 50 -13.57 17.86 -11.90
CA CYS A 50 -14.49 16.97 -11.19
C CYS A 50 -15.95 17.35 -11.45
N ASP A 51 -16.30 18.65 -11.37
CA ASP A 51 -17.65 19.14 -11.69
C ASP A 51 -18.06 18.83 -13.14
N ASP A 52 -17.14 19.01 -14.08
CA ASP A 52 -17.42 18.73 -15.49
C ASP A 52 -17.57 17.22 -15.74
N LEU A 53 -16.83 16.36 -15.04
CA LEU A 53 -17.01 14.90 -15.05
C LEU A 53 -18.39 14.51 -14.48
N GLN A 54 -18.82 15.10 -13.37
CA GLN A 54 -20.14 14.83 -12.78
C GLN A 54 -21.28 15.16 -13.74
N LYS A 55 -21.18 16.24 -14.53
CA LYS A 55 -22.17 16.61 -15.54
C LYS A 55 -22.22 15.64 -16.72
N SER A 56 -21.10 14.92 -16.97
CA SER A 56 -20.97 14.03 -18.14
C SER A 56 -21.58 12.64 -17.94
N ASP A 57 -21.70 12.15 -16.69
CA ASP A 57 -22.23 10.81 -16.38
C ASP A 57 -22.92 10.81 -15.01
N ASN A 58 -24.16 10.34 -14.97
CA ASN A 58 -25.02 10.33 -13.78
C ASN A 58 -24.56 9.37 -12.67
N ARG A 59 -23.60 8.49 -12.94
CA ARG A 59 -23.00 7.61 -11.95
C ARG A 59 -21.93 8.32 -11.11
N ILE A 60 -21.50 9.53 -11.50
CA ILE A 60 -20.45 10.29 -10.83
C ILE A 60 -21.06 11.21 -9.78
N ILE A 61 -20.53 11.09 -8.57
CA ILE A 61 -20.83 11.93 -7.42
C ILE A 61 -19.55 12.64 -7.02
N VAL A 62 -19.57 13.98 -6.93
CA VAL A 62 -18.42 14.78 -6.52
C VAL A 62 -18.64 15.35 -5.13
N ILE A 63 -17.63 15.24 -4.29
CA ILE A 63 -17.62 15.82 -2.95
C ILE A 63 -16.37 16.70 -2.83
N HIS A 64 -16.57 18.00 -2.69
CA HIS A 64 -15.48 18.94 -2.38
C HIS A 64 -15.37 19.11 -0.87
N LYS A 65 -14.15 19.07 -0.33
CA LYS A 65 -13.89 19.29 1.09
C LYS A 65 -12.60 20.05 1.32
N GLU A 66 -12.42 20.60 2.49
CA GLU A 66 -11.13 21.13 2.92
C GLU A 66 -10.08 20.00 2.97
N ASN A 67 -8.83 20.35 2.64
CA ASN A 67 -7.74 19.37 2.63
C ASN A 67 -7.54 18.72 4.00
N GLY A 68 -7.73 17.42 4.05
CA GLY A 68 -7.54 16.59 5.25
C GLY A 68 -6.60 15.39 5.00
N GLY A 69 -6.03 15.29 3.78
CA GLY A 69 -5.15 14.22 3.34
C GLY A 69 -5.88 12.98 2.83
N LEU A 70 -5.10 12.08 2.24
CA LEU A 70 -5.59 10.90 1.51
C LEU A 70 -6.54 10.02 2.33
N SER A 71 -6.21 9.75 3.59
CA SER A 71 -7.06 9.00 4.52
C SER A 71 -8.42 9.66 4.73
N SER A 72 -8.44 10.98 4.89
CA SER A 72 -9.67 11.76 5.06
C SER A 72 -10.55 11.67 3.82
N ALA A 73 -9.97 11.82 2.63
CA ALA A 73 -10.70 11.72 1.37
C ALA A 73 -11.30 10.32 1.17
N ARG A 74 -10.53 9.24 1.42
CA ARG A 74 -11.05 7.87 1.34
C ARG A 74 -12.16 7.61 2.37
N ASN A 75 -12.02 8.11 3.60
CA ASN A 75 -13.06 7.96 4.63
C ASN A 75 -14.35 8.69 4.24
N THR A 76 -14.26 9.92 3.69
CA THR A 76 -15.41 10.64 3.12
C THR A 76 -16.09 9.81 2.03
N GLY A 77 -15.31 9.16 1.16
CA GLY A 77 -15.84 8.25 0.15
C GLY A 77 -16.54 7.02 0.73
N ILE A 78 -16.00 6.42 1.82
CA ILE A 78 -16.66 5.31 2.54
C ILE A 78 -18.02 5.75 3.11
N ASP A 79 -18.09 6.96 3.67
CA ASP A 79 -19.31 7.48 4.28
C ASP A 79 -20.39 7.74 3.24
N ALA A 80 -20.03 8.17 2.02
CA ALA A 80 -20.95 8.42 0.91
C ALA A 80 -21.34 7.15 0.14
N ALA A 81 -20.61 6.05 0.30
CA ALA A 81 -20.78 4.83 -0.49
C ALA A 81 -22.04 4.05 -0.12
N ASN A 82 -22.85 3.69 -1.16
CA ASN A 82 -24.08 2.91 -1.06
C ASN A 82 -23.94 1.48 -1.62
N GLY A 83 -22.81 1.17 -2.27
CA GLY A 83 -22.56 -0.13 -2.87
C GLY A 83 -22.49 -1.27 -1.87
N LYS A 84 -22.77 -2.49 -2.34
CA LYS A 84 -22.48 -3.73 -1.60
C LYS A 84 -20.97 -3.91 -1.41
N TYR A 85 -20.20 -3.46 -2.40
CA TYR A 85 -18.74 -3.46 -2.40
C TYR A 85 -18.19 -2.06 -2.60
N VAL A 86 -16.98 -1.83 -2.09
CA VAL A 86 -16.20 -0.63 -2.36
C VAL A 86 -14.86 -0.99 -2.98
N PHE A 87 -14.44 -0.11 -3.89
CA PHE A 87 -13.17 -0.20 -4.62
C PHE A 87 -12.47 1.17 -4.51
N PHE A 88 -11.22 1.20 -4.08
CA PHE A 88 -10.44 2.43 -4.03
C PHE A 88 -9.54 2.52 -5.25
N LEU A 89 -9.49 3.67 -5.90
CA LEU A 89 -8.60 3.94 -7.04
C LEU A 89 -7.94 5.30 -6.86
N ASP A 90 -6.60 5.34 -6.88
CA ASP A 90 -5.87 6.60 -6.86
C ASP A 90 -6.12 7.37 -8.16
N SER A 91 -6.27 8.69 -8.09
CA SER A 91 -6.66 9.55 -9.21
C SER A 91 -5.62 9.67 -10.34
N ASP A 92 -4.44 9.10 -10.15
CA ASP A 92 -3.39 8.96 -11.17
C ASP A 92 -3.22 7.52 -11.71
N ASP A 93 -3.98 6.56 -11.19
CA ASP A 93 -3.99 5.17 -11.64
C ASP A 93 -5.17 4.89 -12.61
N THR A 94 -5.12 3.78 -13.35
CA THR A 94 -6.22 3.32 -14.21
C THR A 94 -6.50 1.84 -14.01
N LEU A 95 -7.79 1.46 -14.06
CA LEU A 95 -8.18 0.06 -13.92
C LEU A 95 -7.80 -0.77 -15.14
N TYR A 96 -7.44 -2.03 -14.89
CA TYR A 96 -7.32 -3.04 -15.95
C TYR A 96 -8.73 -3.42 -16.45
N ALA A 97 -8.83 -3.74 -17.74
CA ALA A 97 -10.10 -4.12 -18.35
C ALA A 97 -10.75 -5.28 -17.58
N ASP A 98 -12.07 -5.22 -17.39
CA ASP A 98 -12.91 -6.23 -16.73
C ASP A 98 -12.55 -6.52 -15.25
N ALA A 99 -11.64 -5.74 -14.64
CA ALA A 99 -11.20 -6.00 -13.26
C ALA A 99 -12.39 -5.98 -12.27
N VAL A 100 -13.31 -5.00 -12.39
CA VAL A 100 -14.47 -4.90 -11.51
C VAL A 100 -15.42 -6.09 -11.71
N SER A 101 -15.76 -6.43 -12.96
CA SER A 101 -16.64 -7.55 -13.30
C SER A 101 -16.12 -8.88 -12.77
N ASP A 102 -14.84 -9.18 -13.06
CA ASP A 102 -14.21 -10.42 -12.63
C ASP A 102 -14.15 -10.54 -11.09
N MET A 103 -13.79 -9.44 -10.40
CA MET A 103 -13.66 -9.45 -8.94
C MET A 103 -15.02 -9.53 -8.25
N VAL A 104 -16.06 -8.87 -8.77
CA VAL A 104 -17.44 -9.00 -8.26
C VAL A 104 -17.94 -10.43 -8.43
N LYS A 105 -17.71 -11.04 -9.60
CA LYS A 105 -18.07 -12.43 -9.83
C LYS A 105 -17.45 -13.37 -8.80
N ILE A 106 -16.15 -13.24 -8.54
CA ILE A 106 -15.44 -14.02 -7.52
C ILE A 106 -16.04 -13.78 -6.13
N ALA A 107 -16.31 -12.51 -5.78
CA ALA A 107 -16.86 -12.15 -4.47
C ALA A 107 -18.24 -12.80 -4.23
N GLU A 108 -19.11 -12.78 -5.25
CA GLU A 108 -20.46 -13.37 -5.15
C GLU A 108 -20.41 -14.90 -5.14
N GLU A 109 -19.65 -15.52 -6.04
CA GLU A 109 -19.54 -16.98 -6.13
C GLU A 109 -18.91 -17.59 -4.87
N GLU A 110 -17.95 -16.91 -4.29
CA GLU A 110 -17.21 -17.40 -3.14
C GLU A 110 -17.71 -16.85 -1.80
N ASN A 111 -18.66 -15.91 -1.81
CA ASN A 111 -19.13 -15.17 -0.63
C ASN A 111 -17.98 -14.54 0.17
N SER A 112 -17.16 -13.74 -0.51
CA SER A 112 -15.93 -13.19 0.04
C SER A 112 -16.10 -11.79 0.57
N ASP A 113 -15.46 -11.48 1.70
CA ASP A 113 -15.40 -10.13 2.26
C ASP A 113 -14.41 -9.24 1.51
N ALA A 114 -13.41 -9.83 0.86
CA ALA A 114 -12.54 -9.12 -0.06
C ALA A 114 -12.04 -10.01 -1.20
N VAL A 115 -11.77 -9.38 -2.35
CA VAL A 115 -11.04 -9.99 -3.46
C VAL A 115 -9.78 -9.18 -3.72
N ILE A 116 -8.62 -9.84 -3.57
CA ILE A 116 -7.30 -9.23 -3.68
C ILE A 116 -6.66 -9.62 -5.02
N PRO A 117 -6.16 -8.68 -5.84
CA PRO A 117 -5.48 -9.02 -7.08
C PRO A 117 -4.08 -9.59 -6.83
N ASP A 118 -3.65 -10.51 -7.68
CA ASP A 118 -2.30 -11.09 -7.62
C ASP A 118 -1.21 -10.18 -8.18
N SER A 119 -1.58 -9.26 -9.04
CA SER A 119 -0.64 -8.41 -9.75
C SER A 119 -1.24 -7.07 -10.18
N TYR A 120 -0.37 -6.18 -10.65
CA TYR A 120 -0.70 -4.92 -11.31
C TYR A 120 0.41 -4.55 -12.28
N TYR A 121 0.17 -3.58 -13.16
CA TYR A 121 1.21 -3.00 -14.01
C TYR A 121 1.73 -1.69 -13.43
N LYS A 122 3.06 -1.49 -13.47
CA LYS A 122 3.70 -0.19 -13.27
C LYS A 122 3.93 0.45 -14.62
N VAL A 123 3.44 1.66 -14.78
CA VAL A 123 3.67 2.49 -15.96
C VAL A 123 4.58 3.64 -15.54
N PHE A 124 5.69 3.81 -16.22
CA PHE A 124 6.66 4.89 -15.92
C PHE A 124 6.42 6.04 -16.88
N GLU A 125 6.12 7.21 -16.32
CA GLU A 125 5.85 8.44 -17.10
C GLU A 125 7.07 8.90 -17.92
N THR A 126 8.27 8.61 -17.41
CA THR A 126 9.53 9.09 -18.00
C THR A 126 9.92 8.40 -19.31
N ASP A 127 9.51 7.15 -19.50
CA ASP A 127 9.94 6.32 -20.65
C ASP A 127 8.83 5.41 -21.19
N ASP A 128 7.57 5.65 -20.81
CA ASP A 128 6.36 4.87 -21.19
C ASP A 128 6.49 3.35 -20.95
N ARG A 129 7.52 2.95 -20.20
CA ARG A 129 7.79 1.54 -19.92
C ARG A 129 6.71 0.97 -19.00
N THR A 130 6.17 -0.18 -19.40
CA THR A 130 5.20 -0.94 -18.60
C THR A 130 5.84 -2.21 -18.07
N VAL A 131 5.79 -2.41 -16.75
CA VAL A 131 6.34 -3.58 -16.07
C VAL A 131 5.28 -4.25 -15.22
N LYS A 132 5.01 -5.53 -15.47
CA LYS A 132 4.13 -6.31 -14.61
C LYS A 132 4.80 -6.53 -13.25
N ALA A 133 4.14 -6.07 -12.20
CA ALA A 133 4.58 -6.28 -10.82
C ALA A 133 3.89 -7.53 -10.26
N TYR A 134 4.64 -8.60 -10.13
CA TYR A 134 4.18 -9.81 -9.48
C TYR A 134 4.36 -9.71 -7.99
N HIS A 135 3.32 -10.09 -7.27
CA HIS A 135 3.38 -10.17 -5.82
C HIS A 135 3.48 -11.62 -5.34
N PHE A 136 3.00 -12.60 -6.14
CA PHE A 136 2.76 -13.96 -5.66
C PHE A 136 3.16 -15.02 -6.67
N THR A 137 3.51 -16.20 -6.13
CA THR A 137 3.75 -17.44 -6.87
C THR A 137 2.61 -18.42 -6.59
N GLU A 138 2.47 -19.49 -7.37
CA GLU A 138 1.46 -20.53 -7.11
C GLU A 138 1.53 -21.11 -5.69
N LYS A 139 2.73 -21.17 -5.10
CA LYS A 139 2.91 -21.60 -3.69
C LYS A 139 2.22 -20.66 -2.69
N ASP A 140 2.11 -19.39 -3.01
CA ASP A 140 1.45 -18.42 -2.15
C ASP A 140 -0.07 -18.64 -2.14
N PHE A 141 -0.65 -19.17 -3.23
CA PHE A 141 -2.10 -19.46 -3.35
C PHE A 141 -2.54 -20.78 -2.70
N SER A 142 -1.60 -21.65 -2.32
CA SER A 142 -1.92 -22.94 -1.69
C SER A 142 -2.19 -22.85 -0.19
N CYS A 143 -2.13 -21.63 0.40
CA CYS A 143 -2.39 -21.40 1.80
C CYS A 143 -3.79 -20.77 2.03
N ASP A 144 -4.24 -20.78 3.28
CA ASP A 144 -5.44 -20.06 3.71
C ASP A 144 -5.44 -18.62 3.17
N PRO A 145 -6.53 -18.10 2.59
CA PRO A 145 -6.60 -16.75 2.02
C PRO A 145 -6.21 -15.64 3.00
N LYS A 146 -6.48 -15.78 4.30
CA LYS A 146 -6.03 -14.81 5.31
C LYS A 146 -4.52 -14.86 5.49
N VAL A 147 -3.92 -16.03 5.47
CA VAL A 147 -2.47 -16.20 5.53
C VAL A 147 -1.83 -15.65 4.25
N PHE A 148 -2.46 -15.86 3.10
CA PHE A 148 -2.05 -15.25 1.85
C PHE A 148 -2.08 -13.72 1.96
N ALA A 149 -3.19 -13.13 2.38
CA ALA A 149 -3.33 -11.68 2.55
C ALA A 149 -2.30 -11.11 3.54
N LEU A 150 -2.03 -11.81 4.63
CA LEU A 150 -0.98 -11.46 5.59
C LEU A 150 0.42 -11.56 4.99
N ASN A 151 0.69 -12.60 4.21
CA ASN A 151 1.95 -12.73 3.47
C ASN A 151 2.16 -11.58 2.50
N VAL A 152 1.08 -11.09 1.91
CA VAL A 152 1.06 -9.91 1.05
C VAL A 152 1.45 -8.68 1.83
N LEU A 153 0.79 -8.44 2.96
CA LEU A 153 1.00 -7.25 3.78
C LEU A 153 2.38 -7.25 4.47
N ILE A 154 2.76 -8.39 5.04
CA ILE A 154 3.93 -8.49 5.93
C ILE A 154 5.16 -9.06 5.22
N GLY A 155 4.98 -10.07 4.38
CA GLY A 155 6.09 -10.87 3.85
C GLY A 155 6.83 -10.24 2.68
N LYS A 156 6.14 -9.86 1.63
CA LYS A 156 6.77 -9.35 0.40
C LYS A 156 6.81 -7.82 0.34
N GLY A 157 6.21 -7.12 1.33
CA GLY A 157 6.31 -5.67 1.53
C GLY A 157 5.91 -4.80 0.35
N ARG A 158 5.05 -5.28 -0.54
CA ARG A 158 4.67 -4.59 -1.77
C ARG A 158 3.17 -4.41 -1.96
N ALA A 159 2.36 -4.90 -1.06
CA ALA A 159 0.91 -4.89 -1.24
C ALA A 159 0.16 -4.49 0.02
N SER A 160 0.66 -3.52 0.75
CA SER A 160 -0.17 -2.80 1.71
C SER A 160 -1.18 -1.87 1.03
N ARG A 161 -1.37 -1.97 -0.30
CA ARG A 161 -2.29 -1.10 -1.03
C ARG A 161 -3.72 -1.50 -0.77
N SER A 162 -4.56 -0.51 -0.48
CA SER A 162 -6.01 -0.64 -0.52
C SER A 162 -6.57 -0.44 -1.94
N THR A 163 -5.78 0.15 -2.84
CA THR A 163 -6.19 0.39 -4.22
C THR A 163 -6.31 -0.89 -5.02
N ALA A 164 -7.35 -0.95 -5.84
CA ALA A 164 -7.67 -2.09 -6.70
C ALA A 164 -7.96 -3.42 -5.96
N VAL A 165 -8.36 -3.34 -4.71
CA VAL A 165 -8.97 -4.43 -3.94
C VAL A 165 -10.47 -4.17 -3.85
N LEU A 166 -11.28 -5.20 -4.06
CA LEU A 166 -12.73 -5.14 -3.84
C LEU A 166 -13.02 -5.54 -2.39
N TYR A 167 -13.63 -4.64 -1.62
CA TYR A 167 -13.97 -4.86 -0.22
C TYR A 167 -15.49 -4.92 -0.01
N SER A 168 -15.95 -5.78 0.89
CA SER A 168 -17.33 -5.81 1.38
C SER A 168 -17.63 -4.54 2.20
N MET A 169 -18.59 -3.73 1.75
CA MET A 169 -19.06 -2.57 2.51
C MET A 169 -19.71 -2.97 3.84
N LYS A 170 -20.38 -4.12 3.87
CA LYS A 170 -20.94 -4.67 5.11
C LYS A 170 -19.83 -4.86 6.15
N CYS A 171 -18.72 -5.53 5.77
CA CYS A 171 -17.59 -5.76 6.66
C CYS A 171 -16.98 -4.44 7.18
N ILE A 172 -16.84 -3.44 6.30
CA ILE A 172 -16.33 -2.11 6.68
C ILE A 172 -17.26 -1.40 7.66
N LYS A 173 -18.56 -1.34 7.37
CA LYS A 173 -19.54 -0.60 8.17
C LYS A 173 -19.80 -1.27 9.54
N GLU A 174 -20.00 -2.57 9.59
CA GLU A 174 -20.27 -3.31 10.82
C GLU A 174 -19.09 -3.25 11.81
N ASN A 175 -17.86 -3.13 11.31
CA ASN A 175 -16.66 -3.06 12.15
C ASN A 175 -16.08 -1.63 12.24
N ASN A 176 -16.81 -0.63 11.74
CA ASN A 176 -16.38 0.78 11.74
C ASN A 176 -14.94 1.00 11.25
N LEU A 177 -14.54 0.30 10.18
CA LEU A 177 -13.19 0.37 9.64
C LEU A 177 -12.96 1.71 8.94
N ARG A 178 -11.82 2.35 9.23
CA ARG A 178 -11.43 3.65 8.66
C ARG A 178 -9.93 3.69 8.39
N PHE A 179 -9.55 4.45 7.37
CA PHE A 179 -8.16 4.82 7.18
C PHE A 179 -7.71 5.76 8.30
N PRO A 180 -6.57 5.49 8.96
CA PRO A 180 -6.08 6.36 10.06
C PRO A 180 -5.65 7.72 9.50
N LEU A 181 -6.11 8.80 10.13
CA LEU A 181 -5.80 10.16 9.72
C LEU A 181 -4.34 10.51 10.05
N GLY A 182 -3.69 11.27 9.15
CA GLY A 182 -2.34 11.79 9.37
C GLY A 182 -1.23 10.73 9.38
N LYS A 183 -1.52 9.47 9.02
CA LYS A 183 -0.54 8.39 8.95
C LYS A 183 0.02 8.22 7.54
N ILE A 184 1.31 7.96 7.47
CA ILE A 184 1.95 7.44 6.26
C ILE A 184 1.77 5.92 6.27
N SER A 185 1.57 5.31 5.10
CA SER A 185 1.22 3.89 4.97
C SER A 185 -0.14 3.54 5.58
N GLU A 186 -1.10 4.42 5.47
CA GLU A 186 -2.49 4.28 5.92
C GLU A 186 -3.14 2.99 5.42
N ASP A 187 -2.81 2.60 4.19
CA ASP A 187 -3.24 1.35 3.56
C ASP A 187 -2.87 0.11 4.38
N PHE A 188 -1.67 0.11 4.97
CA PHE A 188 -1.21 -1.01 5.79
C PHE A 188 -2.10 -1.19 7.03
N PHE A 189 -2.39 -0.10 7.72
CA PHE A 189 -3.22 -0.13 8.93
C PHE A 189 -4.66 -0.54 8.60
N PHE A 190 -5.26 0.09 7.58
CA PHE A 190 -6.61 -0.24 7.12
C PHE A 190 -6.73 -1.72 6.73
N ASN A 191 -5.81 -2.21 5.91
CA ASN A 191 -5.82 -3.60 5.46
C ASN A 191 -5.65 -4.59 6.63
N LEU A 192 -4.79 -4.27 7.60
CA LEU A 192 -4.59 -5.16 8.75
C LEU A 192 -5.84 -5.19 9.63
N ASP A 193 -6.51 -4.05 9.86
CA ASP A 193 -7.77 -3.99 10.58
C ASP A 193 -8.88 -4.73 9.83
N PHE A 194 -8.97 -4.57 8.51
CA PHE A 194 -9.91 -5.32 7.68
C PHE A 194 -9.68 -6.83 7.78
N LEU A 195 -8.43 -7.28 7.65
CA LEU A 195 -8.07 -8.71 7.74
C LEU A 195 -8.36 -9.31 9.11
N ALA A 196 -8.31 -8.50 10.17
CA ALA A 196 -8.60 -8.97 11.52
C ALA A 196 -10.07 -9.41 11.69
N VAL A 197 -10.98 -8.83 10.91
CA VAL A 197 -12.43 -9.07 11.02
C VAL A 197 -13.02 -9.81 9.83
N ALA A 198 -12.38 -9.81 8.67
CA ALA A 198 -12.85 -10.49 7.47
C ALA A 198 -12.99 -11.99 7.68
N GLY A 199 -14.14 -12.57 7.28
CA GLY A 199 -14.39 -14.01 7.30
C GLY A 199 -13.67 -14.73 6.16
N LYS A 200 -13.91 -14.32 4.92
CA LYS A 200 -13.33 -14.93 3.72
C LYS A 200 -12.69 -13.92 2.78
N ILE A 201 -11.54 -14.29 2.25
CA ILE A 201 -10.78 -13.49 1.28
C ILE A 201 -10.48 -14.37 0.07
N SER A 202 -10.71 -13.85 -1.12
CA SER A 202 -10.43 -14.53 -2.37
C SER A 202 -9.36 -13.79 -3.18
N VAL A 203 -8.81 -14.47 -4.17
CA VAL A 203 -7.71 -13.95 -4.98
C VAL A 203 -8.12 -13.82 -6.44
N TYR A 204 -7.94 -12.64 -7.00
CA TYR A 204 -8.08 -12.38 -8.42
C TYR A 204 -6.73 -12.61 -9.12
N LYS A 205 -6.63 -13.70 -9.91
CA LYS A 205 -5.37 -14.15 -10.54
C LYS A 205 -5.03 -13.40 -11.83
N LYS A 206 -5.32 -12.11 -11.89
CA LYS A 206 -5.00 -11.23 -13.02
C LYS A 206 -4.57 -9.85 -12.50
N PRO A 207 -3.93 -9.02 -13.33
CA PRO A 207 -3.68 -7.63 -12.99
C PRO A 207 -4.98 -6.86 -12.77
N SER A 208 -5.01 -5.98 -11.78
CA SER A 208 -6.18 -5.17 -11.49
C SER A 208 -6.07 -3.72 -11.99
N LEU A 209 -4.87 -3.16 -12.05
CA LEU A 209 -4.67 -1.76 -12.43
C LEU A 209 -3.31 -1.51 -13.10
N TYR A 210 -3.23 -0.33 -13.73
CA TYR A 210 -2.00 0.31 -14.17
C TYR A 210 -1.66 1.43 -13.20
N ASN A 211 -0.58 1.24 -12.42
CA ASN A 211 -0.09 2.20 -11.45
C ASN A 211 0.94 3.13 -12.08
N LEU A 212 0.63 4.41 -12.18
CA LEU A 212 1.52 5.42 -12.72
C LEU A 212 2.69 5.69 -11.76
N LYS A 213 3.90 5.67 -12.30
CA LYS A 213 5.14 6.06 -11.63
C LYS A 213 5.62 7.39 -12.20
N ARG A 214 5.38 8.46 -11.44
CA ARG A 214 5.70 9.85 -11.79
C ARG A 214 6.56 10.52 -10.72
N GLU A 215 7.23 11.59 -11.09
CA GLU A 215 7.89 12.46 -10.12
C GLU A 215 6.87 13.12 -9.17
N GLY A 216 7.28 13.36 -7.93
CA GLY A 216 6.41 13.97 -6.90
C GLY A 216 5.38 13.02 -6.28
N SER A 217 5.43 11.72 -6.58
CA SER A 217 4.61 10.72 -5.89
C SER A 217 4.95 10.66 -4.40
N LEU A 218 3.93 10.67 -3.52
CA LEU A 218 4.08 10.61 -2.06
C LEU A 218 4.95 9.42 -1.60
N SER A 219 4.86 8.30 -2.31
CA SER A 219 5.59 7.07 -1.96
C SER A 219 7.10 7.12 -2.25
N ALA A 220 7.60 8.16 -2.93
CA ALA A 220 9.00 8.28 -3.34
C ALA A 220 9.83 9.21 -2.44
N SER A 221 9.20 9.98 -1.55
CA SER A 221 9.86 11.01 -0.73
C SER A 221 10.31 10.46 0.63
N TYR A 222 11.40 11.03 1.13
CA TYR A 222 11.82 10.87 2.52
C TYR A 222 10.86 11.65 3.43
N HIS A 223 10.39 11.02 4.47
CA HIS A 223 9.50 11.63 5.47
C HIS A 223 10.17 11.58 6.84
N LYS A 224 10.50 12.75 7.39
CA LYS A 224 11.04 12.86 8.74
C LYS A 224 10.04 12.28 9.77
N GLY A 225 10.54 11.48 10.72
CA GLY A 225 9.68 10.83 11.73
C GLY A 225 8.99 9.54 11.27
N PHE A 226 9.19 9.09 10.03
CA PHE A 226 8.56 7.84 9.56
C PHE A 226 8.97 6.60 10.38
N PHE A 227 10.06 6.67 11.15
CA PHE A 227 10.48 5.57 12.03
C PHE A 227 9.41 5.25 13.10
N ASP A 228 8.73 6.25 13.63
CA ASP A 228 7.66 6.03 14.61
C ASP A 228 6.50 5.23 13.97
N THR A 229 6.17 5.55 12.71
CA THR A 229 5.20 4.75 11.95
C THR A 229 5.66 3.30 11.75
N ILE A 230 6.96 3.06 11.50
CA ILE A 230 7.51 1.69 11.40
C ILE A 230 7.34 0.93 12.72
N LEU A 231 7.56 1.58 13.86
CA LEU A 231 7.34 0.98 15.17
C LEU A 231 5.86 0.72 15.44
N GLU A 232 4.98 1.63 15.04
CA GLU A 232 3.52 1.42 15.14
C GLU A 232 3.06 0.25 14.25
N MET A 233 3.56 0.13 13.02
CA MET A 233 3.28 -1.01 12.14
C MET A 233 3.69 -2.34 12.80
N ASP A 234 4.86 -2.38 13.44
CA ASP A 234 5.33 -3.56 14.16
C ASP A 234 4.41 -3.92 15.33
N GLU A 235 3.98 -2.93 16.13
CA GLU A 235 3.04 -3.16 17.23
C GLU A 235 1.68 -3.65 16.72
N LYS A 236 1.17 -3.06 15.66
CA LYS A 236 -0.10 -3.47 15.04
C LYS A 236 -0.06 -4.92 14.56
N VAL A 237 1.07 -5.36 13.96
CA VAL A 237 1.25 -6.78 13.59
C VAL A 237 1.30 -7.68 14.82
N LYS A 238 1.93 -7.24 15.90
CA LYS A 238 1.97 -7.97 17.16
C LYS A 238 0.57 -8.15 17.75
N GLU A 239 -0.22 -7.07 17.84
CA GLU A 239 -1.63 -7.12 18.27
C GLU A 239 -2.44 -8.08 17.39
N PHE A 240 -2.32 -7.97 16.07
CA PHE A 240 -2.98 -8.85 15.14
C PHE A 240 -2.62 -10.33 15.39
N THR A 241 -1.34 -10.61 15.66
CA THR A 241 -0.85 -11.95 15.94
C THR A 241 -1.51 -12.57 17.19
N THR A 242 -1.92 -11.75 18.17
CA THR A 242 -2.62 -12.25 19.37
C THR A 242 -4.02 -12.79 19.06
N LYS A 243 -4.65 -12.29 17.98
CA LYS A 243 -6.01 -12.68 17.55
C LYS A 243 -6.02 -13.92 16.66
N ILE A 244 -4.87 -14.54 16.40
CA ILE A 244 -4.76 -15.74 15.59
C ILE A 244 -4.78 -16.97 16.48
N ASP A 245 -5.78 -17.83 16.32
CA ASP A 245 -5.91 -19.06 17.11
C ASP A 245 -4.96 -20.17 16.63
N ASN A 246 -4.66 -20.21 15.33
CA ASN A 246 -3.79 -21.25 14.76
C ASN A 246 -2.32 -21.03 15.11
N LYS A 247 -1.77 -21.92 15.95
CA LYS A 247 -0.37 -21.85 16.46
C LYS A 247 0.66 -21.75 15.34
N LYS A 248 0.52 -22.51 14.26
CA LYS A 248 1.45 -22.51 13.12
C LYS A 248 1.46 -21.15 12.42
N TYR A 249 0.31 -20.55 12.24
CA TYR A 249 0.20 -19.23 11.63
C TYR A 249 0.70 -18.12 12.56
N LYS A 250 0.41 -18.24 13.84
CA LYS A 250 0.94 -17.31 14.87
C LYS A 250 2.46 -17.26 14.87
N GLU A 251 3.11 -18.42 14.88
CA GLU A 251 4.58 -18.53 14.82
C GLU A 251 5.13 -18.00 13.49
N TYR A 252 4.51 -18.35 12.37
CA TYR A 252 4.89 -17.85 11.05
C TYR A 252 4.83 -16.33 10.95
N ILE A 253 3.76 -15.70 11.46
CA ILE A 253 3.61 -14.24 11.43
C ILE A 253 4.59 -13.58 12.39
N GLY A 254 4.82 -14.15 13.57
CA GLY A 254 5.84 -13.66 14.51
C GLY A 254 7.22 -13.55 13.86
N ASN A 255 7.65 -14.60 13.17
CA ASN A 255 8.92 -14.59 12.41
C ASN A 255 8.94 -13.57 11.28
N LYS A 256 7.80 -13.36 10.58
CA LYS A 256 7.69 -12.36 9.51
C LYS A 256 7.65 -10.93 10.03
N ARG A 257 7.12 -10.70 11.23
CA ARG A 257 7.11 -9.39 11.89
C ARG A 257 8.52 -8.82 12.02
N HIS A 258 9.48 -9.58 12.55
CA HIS A 258 10.87 -9.15 12.68
C HIS A 258 11.48 -8.83 11.32
N SER A 259 11.21 -9.66 10.31
CA SER A 259 11.67 -9.39 8.94
C SER A 259 11.06 -8.10 8.36
N LEU A 260 9.80 -7.79 8.64
CA LEU A 260 9.14 -6.55 8.22
C LEU A 260 9.76 -5.33 8.91
N LEU A 261 9.90 -5.39 10.24
CA LEU A 261 10.51 -4.32 11.04
C LEU A 261 11.91 -3.99 10.53
N VAL A 262 12.78 -4.98 10.45
CA VAL A 262 14.17 -4.80 9.98
C VAL A 262 14.22 -4.29 8.54
N LYS A 263 13.38 -4.83 7.66
CA LYS A 263 13.29 -4.39 6.26
C LYS A 263 12.91 -2.91 6.15
N ASN A 264 11.83 -2.50 6.82
CA ASN A 264 11.37 -1.11 6.77
C ASN A 264 12.41 -0.17 7.40
N THR A 265 13.05 -0.59 8.48
CA THR A 265 14.14 0.15 9.12
C THR A 265 15.32 0.36 8.17
N LEU A 266 15.78 -0.69 7.48
CA LEU A 266 16.87 -0.58 6.50
C LEU A 266 16.48 0.33 5.31
N VAL A 267 15.26 0.19 4.78
CA VAL A 267 14.77 1.05 3.69
C VAL A 267 14.69 2.50 4.13
N TYR A 268 14.22 2.74 5.35
CA TYR A 268 14.13 4.09 5.89
C TYR A 268 15.53 4.70 6.14
N ALA A 269 16.46 3.95 6.72
CA ALA A 269 17.83 4.39 6.87
C ALA A 269 18.49 4.72 5.52
N MET A 270 18.21 3.93 4.48
CA MET A 270 18.65 4.21 3.11
C MET A 270 18.04 5.52 2.59
N SER A 271 16.75 5.77 2.83
CA SER A 271 16.09 7.02 2.41
C SER A 271 16.66 8.25 3.14
N ILE A 272 17.00 8.13 4.43
CA ILE A 272 17.72 9.15 5.20
C ILE A 272 19.08 9.44 4.55
N MET A 273 19.86 8.41 4.24
CA MET A 273 21.18 8.60 3.64
C MET A 273 21.13 9.17 2.22
N LYS A 274 20.05 8.94 1.48
CA LYS A 274 19.79 9.53 0.16
C LYS A 274 19.31 10.98 0.25
N SER A 275 18.58 11.36 1.28
CA SER A 275 18.04 12.71 1.46
C SER A 275 19.18 13.73 1.59
N GLU A 276 18.97 14.94 1.05
CA GLU A 276 19.87 16.08 1.21
C GLU A 276 19.30 17.15 2.15
N GLN A 277 18.22 16.81 2.88
CA GLN A 277 17.53 17.76 3.78
C GLN A 277 18.35 18.09 5.02
N GLU A 278 19.18 17.15 5.50
CA GLU A 278 20.04 17.34 6.67
C GLU A 278 21.53 17.08 6.33
N PRO A 279 22.47 17.68 7.08
CA PRO A 279 23.90 17.42 6.96
C PRO A 279 24.24 15.93 7.12
N TYR A 280 25.29 15.46 6.45
CA TYR A 280 25.70 14.05 6.49
C TYR A 280 25.85 13.51 7.92
N GLY A 281 26.46 14.28 8.83
CA GLY A 281 26.68 13.87 10.23
C GLY A 281 25.36 13.64 10.98
N GLU A 282 24.36 14.48 10.77
CA GLU A 282 23.03 14.36 11.38
C GLU A 282 22.28 13.14 10.84
N ARG A 283 22.36 12.90 9.52
CA ARG A 283 21.80 11.70 8.89
C ARG A 283 22.39 10.42 9.46
N VAL A 284 23.72 10.38 9.65
CA VAL A 284 24.41 9.25 10.28
C VAL A 284 23.96 9.07 11.73
N ALA A 285 23.89 10.14 12.50
CA ALA A 285 23.43 10.09 13.90
C ALA A 285 21.99 9.56 14.01
N LEU A 286 21.10 10.02 13.14
CA LEU A 286 19.71 9.54 13.07
C LEU A 286 19.65 8.03 12.72
N CYS A 287 20.40 7.57 11.72
CA CYS A 287 20.45 6.16 11.37
C CYS A 287 20.98 5.29 12.53
N ILE A 288 22.00 5.77 13.26
CA ILE A 288 22.53 5.07 14.43
C ILE A 288 21.46 4.94 15.52
N SER A 289 20.74 6.03 15.85
CA SER A 289 19.67 5.99 16.86
C SER A 289 18.57 5.01 16.49
N ILE A 290 18.21 4.92 15.20
CA ILE A 290 17.24 3.97 14.67
C ILE A 290 17.72 2.53 14.83
N PHE A 291 18.97 2.23 14.48
CA PHE A 291 19.54 0.87 14.64
C PHE A 291 19.76 0.48 16.11
N GLU A 292 19.96 1.46 16.99
CA GLU A 292 20.11 1.25 18.44
C GLU A 292 18.78 1.09 19.17
N ASN A 293 17.64 1.33 18.51
CA ASN A 293 16.33 1.08 19.09
C ASN A 293 16.23 -0.38 19.58
N SER A 294 15.72 -0.59 20.80
CA SER A 294 15.68 -1.91 21.46
C SER A 294 14.90 -2.94 20.64
N ARG A 295 13.78 -2.56 20.05
CA ARG A 295 12.93 -3.44 19.21
C ARG A 295 13.65 -3.84 17.93
N VAL A 296 14.40 -2.91 17.31
CA VAL A 296 15.20 -3.21 16.11
C VAL A 296 16.35 -4.15 16.45
N LYS A 297 17.06 -3.91 17.56
CA LYS A 297 18.14 -4.81 18.02
C LYS A 297 17.63 -6.21 18.32
N GLU A 298 16.51 -6.35 19.02
CA GLU A 298 15.84 -7.62 19.28
C GLU A 298 15.54 -8.33 17.97
N ALA A 299 14.81 -7.67 17.05
CA ALA A 299 14.45 -8.25 15.76
C ALA A 299 15.68 -8.69 14.94
N VAL A 300 16.75 -7.88 14.90
CA VAL A 300 17.99 -8.22 14.20
C VAL A 300 18.69 -9.42 14.84
N SER A 301 18.69 -9.54 16.18
CA SER A 301 19.31 -10.65 16.89
C SER A 301 18.62 -11.98 16.66
N GLU A 302 17.29 -11.98 16.56
CA GLU A 302 16.47 -13.16 16.34
C GLU A 302 16.47 -13.66 14.88
N MET A 303 16.82 -12.79 13.92
CA MET A 303 16.86 -13.16 12.52
C MET A 303 18.14 -13.91 12.15
N SER A 304 17.98 -15.11 11.58
CA SER A 304 19.12 -15.90 11.03
C SER A 304 19.55 -15.35 9.66
N GLU A 305 18.60 -14.81 8.87
CA GLU A 305 18.82 -14.34 7.51
C GLU A 305 18.35 -12.90 7.33
N ALA A 306 18.97 -12.19 6.38
CA ALA A 306 18.55 -10.85 5.99
C ALA A 306 17.12 -10.87 5.38
N PRO A 307 16.34 -9.77 5.54
CA PRO A 307 15.02 -9.66 4.92
C PRO A 307 15.11 -9.77 3.39
N PHE A 308 14.08 -10.38 2.82
CA PHE A 308 13.99 -10.55 1.37
C PHE A 308 13.73 -9.23 0.64
N PHE A 309 14.46 -9.03 -0.48
CA PHE A 309 14.21 -7.96 -1.46
C PHE A 309 14.19 -8.55 -2.86
N PRO A 310 13.31 -8.04 -3.75
CA PRO A 310 13.30 -8.52 -5.13
C PRO A 310 14.50 -7.96 -5.92
N GLY A 311 15.12 -8.85 -6.69
CA GLY A 311 16.29 -8.55 -7.51
C GLY A 311 17.61 -8.94 -6.85
N ARG A 312 18.47 -9.65 -7.62
CA ARG A 312 19.74 -10.22 -7.10
C ARG A 312 20.67 -9.16 -6.50
N ALA A 313 20.88 -8.05 -7.21
CA ALA A 313 21.76 -6.97 -6.75
C ALA A 313 21.23 -6.30 -5.48
N LYS A 314 19.92 -5.98 -5.43
CA LYS A 314 19.30 -5.38 -4.23
C LYS A 314 19.35 -6.33 -3.05
N THR A 315 19.10 -7.61 -3.26
CA THR A 315 19.20 -8.62 -2.20
C THR A 315 20.63 -8.72 -1.63
N ALA A 316 21.64 -8.75 -2.51
CA ALA A 316 23.04 -8.80 -2.09
C ALA A 316 23.42 -7.56 -1.25
N PHE A 317 23.03 -6.37 -1.70
CA PHE A 317 23.27 -5.12 -1.00
C PHE A 317 22.59 -5.08 0.39
N ILE A 318 21.33 -5.50 0.47
CA ILE A 318 20.60 -5.56 1.75
C ILE A 318 21.23 -6.61 2.69
N LYS A 319 21.68 -7.75 2.18
CA LYS A 319 22.40 -8.74 2.98
C LYS A 319 23.70 -8.15 3.58
N LEU A 320 24.40 -7.35 2.79
CA LEU A 320 25.60 -6.66 3.26
C LEU A 320 25.26 -5.66 4.38
N LEU A 321 24.28 -4.78 4.17
CA LEU A 321 23.84 -3.81 5.18
C LEU A 321 23.35 -4.50 6.46
N PHE A 322 22.52 -5.52 6.32
CA PHE A 322 22.02 -6.31 7.45
C PHE A 322 23.17 -6.95 8.25
N GLY A 323 24.16 -7.52 7.56
CA GLY A 323 25.36 -8.09 8.21
C GLY A 323 26.16 -7.06 9.00
N MET A 324 26.28 -5.83 8.49
CA MET A 324 26.92 -4.72 9.20
C MET A 324 26.11 -4.29 10.44
N VAL A 325 24.79 -4.14 10.29
CA VAL A 325 23.88 -3.77 11.40
C VAL A 325 23.91 -4.85 12.48
N LYS A 326 23.88 -6.14 12.11
CA LYS A 326 23.94 -7.27 13.05
C LYS A 326 25.26 -7.31 13.84
N LYS A 327 26.35 -6.77 13.27
CA LYS A 327 27.65 -6.64 13.93
C LYS A 327 27.85 -5.27 14.61
N ASN A 328 26.80 -4.47 14.75
CA ASN A 328 26.84 -3.12 15.31
C ASN A 328 27.79 -2.14 14.56
N MET A 329 28.06 -2.41 13.28
CA MET A 329 28.92 -1.58 12.42
C MET A 329 28.09 -0.46 11.74
N TYR A 330 27.31 0.30 12.52
CA TYR A 330 26.30 1.23 12.03
C TYR A 330 26.85 2.33 11.14
N ARG A 331 28.00 2.94 11.54
CA ARG A 331 28.66 3.98 10.72
C ARG A 331 29.09 3.46 9.36
N LEU A 332 29.59 2.23 9.30
CA LEU A 332 29.98 1.58 8.04
C LEU A 332 28.75 1.27 7.18
N ALA A 333 27.66 0.81 7.79
CA ALA A 333 26.40 0.60 7.07
C ALA A 333 25.86 1.91 6.44
N CYS A 334 25.87 3.02 7.19
CA CYS A 334 25.47 4.35 6.68
C CYS A 334 26.39 4.80 5.55
N PHE A 335 27.70 4.69 5.70
CA PHE A 335 28.66 5.06 4.65
C PHE A 335 28.48 4.22 3.40
N THR A 336 28.28 2.90 3.53
CA THR A 336 28.04 1.98 2.41
C THR A 336 26.77 2.36 1.67
N ALA A 337 25.68 2.68 2.39
CA ALA A 337 24.43 3.15 1.80
C ALA A 337 24.62 4.48 1.04
N TYR A 338 25.31 5.45 1.66
CA TYR A 338 25.60 6.75 1.05
C TYR A 338 26.41 6.62 -0.25
N ILE A 339 27.49 5.84 -0.25
CA ILE A 339 28.33 5.64 -1.44
C ILE A 339 27.55 4.94 -2.56
N ALA A 340 26.73 3.93 -2.22
CA ALA A 340 25.91 3.23 -3.21
C ALA A 340 24.98 4.19 -3.97
N PHE A 341 24.36 5.17 -3.27
CA PHE A 341 23.53 6.18 -3.92
C PHE A 341 24.31 7.16 -4.76
N LYS A 342 25.46 7.63 -4.28
CA LYS A 342 26.31 8.58 -5.05
C LYS A 342 26.88 7.96 -6.33
N LEU A 343 27.24 6.67 -6.31
CA LEU A 343 27.79 5.97 -7.48
C LEU A 343 26.71 5.49 -8.46
N ALA A 344 25.52 5.11 -7.98
CA ALA A 344 24.46 4.59 -8.83
C ALA A 344 23.67 5.69 -9.57
N GLY A 345 23.87 6.96 -9.24
CA GLY A 345 23.14 8.09 -9.86
C GLY A 345 21.62 8.03 -9.61
N VAL A 346 21.17 7.34 -8.53
CA VAL A 346 19.76 7.05 -8.23
C VAL A 346 19.31 7.89 -7.04
#